data_e243d2affd98f161d871c2abcbcf8529
#
_entry.id   e243d2affd98f161d871c2abcbcf8529
#
_cell.length_a   1.000
_cell.length_b   1.000
_cell.length_c   1.000
_cell.angle_alpha   90.00
_cell.angle_beta   90.00
_cell.angle_gamma   90.00
#
_symmetry.space_group_name_H-M   'P 1'
#
loop_
_entity.id
_entity.type
_entity.pdbx_description
1 polymer ?
#
loop_
_entity_poly.entity_id
_entity_poly.type
_entity_poly.pdbx_seq_one_letter_code
_entity_poly.pdbx_strand_id
1 'polypeptide(L)'
;MVQNNKLIILQPARDDIFDIANYHQSISGSSSALAIAREIKNALSLLKEFPLMGTVHDDSLLAKQGYRKFRINNSYACTYKVIENTVYVYTVTYNNKQKTGILN
;
A
#
# COMPACT_ATOMS: atom_id res chain seq x y z
N MET A 1 5.26 -3.62 25.95
CA MET A 1 4.13 -2.73 25.96
C MET A 1 3.52 -2.56 24.60
N VAL A 2 2.21 -2.61 24.55
CA VAL A 2 1.53 -2.52 23.28
C VAL A 2 1.32 -1.07 22.90
N GLN A 3 1.63 -0.73 21.67
CA GLN A 3 1.36 0.60 21.19
C GLN A 3 0.03 0.61 20.48
N ASN A 4 -0.73 1.67 20.70
CA ASN A 4 -1.98 1.85 20.01
C ASN A 4 -1.77 2.75 18.82
N ASN A 5 -1.30 2.16 17.72
CA ASN A 5 -1.10 2.90 16.50
C ASN A 5 -2.41 3.09 15.77
N LYS A 6 -2.48 4.13 15.00
CA LYS A 6 -3.63 4.40 14.17
C LYS A 6 -3.27 4.19 12.71
N LEU A 7 -4.26 3.83 11.91
CA LEU A 7 -4.08 3.65 10.48
C LEU A 7 -5.05 4.56 9.76
N ILE A 8 -4.53 5.42 8.92
CA ILE A 8 -5.35 6.31 8.11
C ILE A 8 -5.02 6.06 6.66
N ILE A 9 -6.03 5.64 5.89
CA ILE A 9 -5.88 5.43 4.46
C ILE A 9 -6.40 6.69 3.80
N LEU A 10 -5.48 7.46 3.23
CA LEU A 10 -5.85 8.73 2.63
C LEU A 10 -6.62 8.53 1.35
N GLN A 11 -7.33 9.57 0.91
CA GLN A 11 -8.25 9.43 -0.21
C GLN A 11 -7.59 8.89 -1.49
N PRO A 12 -6.39 9.34 -1.87
CA PRO A 12 -5.78 8.76 -3.07
C PRO A 12 -5.57 7.25 -2.96
N ALA A 13 -5.19 6.76 -1.77
CA ALA A 13 -5.02 5.32 -1.59
C ALA A 13 -6.36 4.60 -1.62
N ARG A 14 -7.40 5.22 -1.07
CA ARG A 14 -8.74 4.62 -1.14
C ARG A 14 -9.21 4.51 -2.58
N ASP A 15 -8.94 5.55 -3.37
CA ASP A 15 -9.29 5.54 -4.78
C ASP A 15 -8.49 4.45 -5.51
N ASP A 16 -7.22 4.31 -5.18
CA ASP A 16 -6.39 3.26 -5.77
C ASP A 16 -6.96 1.87 -5.49
N ILE A 17 -7.36 1.63 -4.24
CA ILE A 17 -7.91 0.32 -3.86
C ILE A 17 -9.21 0.05 -4.60
N PHE A 18 -10.04 1.08 -4.74
CA PHE A 18 -11.30 0.95 -5.46
C PHE A 18 -11.04 0.60 -6.92
N ASP A 19 -10.08 1.29 -7.55
CA ASP A 19 -9.74 1.04 -8.94
C ASP A 19 -9.16 -0.36 -9.14
N ILE A 20 -8.34 -0.80 -8.22
CA ILE A 20 -7.77 -2.16 -8.28
C ILE A 20 -8.88 -3.20 -8.18
N ALA A 21 -9.82 -3.01 -7.25
CA ALA A 21 -10.92 -3.95 -7.11
C ALA A 21 -11.79 -3.99 -8.36
N ASN A 22 -12.06 -2.82 -8.95
CA ASN A 22 -12.85 -2.75 -10.17
C ASN A 22 -12.15 -3.44 -11.33
N TYR A 23 -10.85 -3.28 -11.42
CA TYR A 23 -10.08 -3.95 -12.47
C TYR A 23 -10.21 -5.47 -12.32
N HIS A 24 -10.03 -5.98 -11.11
CA HIS A 24 -10.16 -7.43 -10.87
C HIS A 24 -11.58 -7.92 -11.14
N GLN A 25 -12.57 -7.11 -10.83
CA GLN A 25 -13.95 -7.48 -11.11
C GLN A 25 -14.19 -7.62 -12.60
N SER A 26 -13.63 -6.71 -13.38
CA SER A 26 -13.85 -6.71 -14.82
C SER A 26 -13.23 -7.91 -15.52
N ILE A 27 -12.13 -8.44 -14.98
CA ILE A 27 -11.48 -9.57 -15.63
C ILE A 27 -11.81 -10.91 -14.99
N SER A 28 -12.17 -10.96 -13.71
CA SER A 28 -12.34 -12.23 -13.01
C SER A 28 -13.55 -12.28 -12.09
N GLY A 29 -14.37 -11.24 -12.08
CA GLY A 29 -15.64 -11.28 -11.37
C GLY A 29 -15.58 -10.78 -9.94
N SER A 30 -16.72 -10.76 -9.30
CA SER A 30 -16.90 -10.15 -7.98
C SER A 30 -16.11 -10.83 -6.89
N SER A 31 -15.98 -12.14 -6.93
CA SER A 31 -15.25 -12.82 -5.88
C SER A 31 -13.77 -12.47 -5.93
N SER A 32 -13.23 -12.26 -7.13
CA SER A 32 -11.85 -11.84 -7.30
C SER A 32 -11.66 -10.43 -6.76
N ALA A 33 -12.62 -9.55 -7.02
CA ALA A 33 -12.56 -8.18 -6.50
C ALA A 33 -12.57 -8.16 -4.98
N LEU A 34 -13.42 -8.97 -4.38
CA LEU A 34 -13.48 -9.04 -2.92
C LEU A 34 -12.20 -9.62 -2.33
N ALA A 35 -11.64 -10.62 -3.00
CA ALA A 35 -10.42 -11.25 -2.51
C ALA A 35 -9.25 -10.27 -2.51
N ILE A 36 -9.06 -9.49 -3.57
CA ILE A 36 -7.95 -8.55 -3.62
C ILE A 36 -8.16 -7.40 -2.63
N ALA A 37 -9.38 -6.94 -2.48
CA ALA A 37 -9.67 -5.87 -1.53
C ALA A 37 -9.36 -6.34 -0.11
N ARG A 38 -9.73 -7.58 0.21
CA ARG A 38 -9.47 -8.11 1.54
C ARG A 38 -7.97 -8.31 1.78
N GLU A 39 -7.26 -8.76 0.76
CA GLU A 39 -5.83 -8.96 0.86
C GLU A 39 -5.11 -7.65 1.12
N ILE A 40 -5.50 -6.59 0.41
CA ILE A 40 -4.91 -5.27 0.62
C ILE A 40 -5.23 -4.78 2.02
N LYS A 41 -6.47 -4.90 2.44
CA LYS A 41 -6.87 -4.43 3.74
C LYS A 41 -6.13 -5.15 4.87
N ASN A 42 -5.95 -6.44 4.73
CA ASN A 42 -5.22 -7.22 5.74
C ASN A 42 -3.76 -6.78 5.81
N ALA A 43 -3.14 -6.52 4.66
CA ALA A 43 -1.77 -6.07 4.64
C ALA A 43 -1.62 -4.71 5.31
N LEU A 44 -2.54 -3.79 5.05
CA LEU A 44 -2.48 -2.48 5.67
C LEU A 44 -2.72 -2.57 7.18
N SER A 45 -3.53 -3.51 7.61
CA SER A 45 -3.75 -3.71 9.04
C SER A 45 -2.47 -4.18 9.73
N LEU A 46 -1.63 -4.95 9.03
CA LEU A 46 -0.35 -5.34 9.59
C LEU A 46 0.55 -4.14 9.78
N LEU A 47 0.48 -3.16 8.90
CA LEU A 47 1.27 -1.94 9.07
C LEU A 47 0.86 -1.19 10.32
N LYS A 48 -0.41 -1.28 10.69
CA LYS A 48 -0.86 -0.64 11.91
C LYS A 48 -0.15 -1.23 13.12
N GLU A 49 0.06 -2.54 13.10
CA GLU A 49 0.74 -3.20 14.22
C GLU A 49 2.25 -3.08 14.13
N PHE A 50 2.80 -3.09 12.94
CA PHE A 50 4.23 -3.05 12.72
C PHE A 50 4.59 -1.95 11.75
N PRO A 51 4.57 -0.69 12.21
CA PRO A 51 4.70 0.45 11.28
C PRO A 51 6.02 0.50 10.51
N LEU A 52 7.07 -0.09 11.03
CA LEU A 52 8.35 -0.05 10.36
C LEU A 52 8.66 -1.33 9.56
N MET A 53 7.64 -2.16 9.35
CA MET A 53 7.81 -3.40 8.64
C MET A 53 8.19 -3.21 7.17
N GLY A 54 7.80 -2.11 6.57
CA GLY A 54 8.24 -1.79 5.23
C GLY A 54 9.65 -1.24 5.22
N THR A 55 10.12 -0.81 4.05
CA THR A 55 11.47 -0.28 3.93
C THR A 55 11.42 1.18 3.56
N VAL A 56 12.55 1.86 3.69
CA VAL A 56 12.67 3.23 3.22
C VAL A 56 12.37 3.22 1.72
N HIS A 57 11.66 4.23 1.26
CA HIS A 57 11.19 4.24 -0.13
C HIS A 57 12.35 4.24 -1.12
N ASP A 58 12.17 3.56 -2.25
CA ASP A 58 13.20 3.46 -3.29
C ASP A 58 13.47 4.81 -3.94
N ASP A 59 12.45 5.62 -4.08
CA ASP A 59 12.58 6.94 -4.67
C ASP A 59 13.28 7.85 -3.67
N SER A 60 14.42 8.42 -4.06
CA SER A 60 15.23 9.17 -3.12
C SER A 60 14.54 10.42 -2.59
N LEU A 61 13.70 11.06 -3.39
CA LEU A 61 12.97 12.23 -2.92
C LEU A 61 11.94 11.85 -1.89
N LEU A 62 11.23 10.76 -2.14
CA LEU A 62 10.23 10.29 -1.18
C LEU A 62 10.91 9.80 0.10
N ALA A 63 12.05 9.13 -0.05
CA ALA A 63 12.79 8.66 1.12
C ALA A 63 13.21 9.82 2.00
N LYS A 64 13.67 10.91 1.40
CA LYS A 64 14.08 12.09 2.17
C LYS A 64 12.92 12.71 2.92
N GLN A 65 11.72 12.55 2.41
CA GLN A 65 10.53 13.09 3.05
C GLN A 65 9.93 12.14 4.06
N GLY A 66 10.57 11.00 4.29
CA GLY A 66 10.11 10.08 5.31
C GLY A 66 9.15 9.00 4.82
N TYR A 67 8.94 8.92 3.52
CA TYR A 67 8.05 7.90 2.99
C TYR A 67 8.71 6.53 2.99
N ARG A 68 7.89 5.52 3.20
CA ARG A 68 8.31 4.13 3.21
C ARG A 68 7.46 3.35 2.22
N LYS A 69 7.93 2.18 1.86
CA LYS A 69 7.23 1.31 0.91
C LYS A 69 7.02 -0.05 1.54
N PHE A 70 5.82 -0.59 1.40
CA PHE A 70 5.51 -1.91 1.90
C PHE A 70 4.89 -2.74 0.79
N ARG A 71 5.49 -3.90 0.52
CA ARG A 71 5.00 -4.80 -0.50
C ARG A 71 3.81 -5.57 0.04
N ILE A 72 2.65 -5.38 -0.58
CA ILE A 72 1.43 -6.06 -0.15
C ILE A 72 1.44 -7.50 -0.61
N ASN A 73 1.78 -7.69 -1.89
CA ASN A 73 1.91 -9.03 -2.45
C ASN A 73 2.82 -8.92 -3.69
N ASN A 74 2.81 -9.90 -4.56
CA ASN A 74 3.67 -9.86 -5.74
C ASN A 74 3.28 -8.78 -6.73
N SER A 75 2.06 -8.31 -6.66
CA SER A 75 1.55 -7.34 -7.64
C SER A 75 1.46 -5.92 -7.14
N TYR A 76 1.23 -5.71 -5.85
CA TYR A 76 0.94 -4.38 -5.33
C TYR A 76 1.81 -4.00 -4.16
N ALA A 77 2.07 -2.72 -4.05
CA ALA A 77 2.80 -2.17 -2.91
C ALA A 77 2.16 -0.85 -2.52
N CYS A 78 2.35 -0.44 -1.29
CA CYS A 78 1.83 0.84 -0.84
C CYS A 78 2.96 1.76 -0.44
N THR A 79 2.71 3.06 -0.57
CA THR A 79 3.60 4.10 -0.07
C THR A 79 2.94 4.69 1.15
N TYR A 80 3.68 4.77 2.24
CA TYR A 80 3.12 5.23 3.50
C TYR A 80 4.15 6.02 4.29
N LYS A 81 3.68 6.66 5.34
CA LYS A 81 4.54 7.44 6.22
C LYS A 81 4.04 7.24 7.65
N VAL A 82 4.97 7.21 8.60
CA VAL A 82 4.61 7.09 10.00
C VAL A 82 4.92 8.42 10.68
N ILE A 83 3.91 8.99 11.30
CA ILE A 83 4.08 10.22 12.05
C ILE A 83 3.52 9.95 13.44
N GLU A 84 4.41 9.96 14.41
CA GLU A 84 4.08 9.60 15.78
C GLU A 84 3.46 8.21 15.81
N ASN A 85 2.23 8.08 16.23
CA ASN A 85 1.58 6.77 16.33
C ASN A 85 0.63 6.50 15.18
N THR A 86 0.75 7.23 14.09
CA THR A 86 -0.20 7.09 12.99
C THR A 86 0.52 6.70 11.71
N VAL A 87 -0.04 5.69 11.06
CA VAL A 87 0.43 5.25 9.75
C VAL A 87 -0.50 5.86 8.72
N TYR A 88 0.07 6.67 7.83
CA TYR A 88 -0.70 7.30 6.76
C TYR A 88 -0.37 6.61 5.44
N VAL A 89 -1.36 5.99 4.83
CA VAL A 89 -1.17 5.32 3.55
C VAL A 89 -1.57 6.27 2.44
N TYR A 90 -0.63 6.56 1.55
CA TYR A 90 -0.80 7.56 0.50
C TYR A 90 -1.24 6.96 -0.83
N THR A 91 -0.63 5.85 -1.24
CA THR A 91 -0.96 5.23 -2.53
C THR A 91 -0.86 3.73 -2.44
N VAL A 92 -1.57 3.04 -3.34
CA VAL A 92 -1.41 1.61 -3.56
C VAL A 92 -1.22 1.44 -5.06
N THR A 93 -0.06 0.95 -5.47
CA THR A 93 0.29 0.89 -6.88
C THR A 93 0.90 -0.46 -7.21
N TYR A 94 1.15 -0.69 -8.48
CA TYR A 94 1.82 -1.90 -8.92
C TYR A 94 3.24 -1.95 -8.38
N ASN A 95 3.60 -3.13 -7.92
CA ASN A 95 4.86 -3.35 -7.28
C ASN A 95 6.04 -3.27 -8.24
N ASN A 96 5.88 -3.71 -9.45
CA ASN A 96 6.98 -3.76 -10.40
C ASN A 96 6.97 -2.64 -11.41
N LYS A 97 6.39 -1.51 -11.05
CA LYS A 97 6.39 -0.40 -11.90
C LYS A 97 7.74 0.07 -12.28
N GLN A 98 8.66 0.04 -11.38
CA GLN A 98 9.98 0.48 -11.65
C GLN A 98 10.65 -0.36 -12.68
N LYS A 99 10.36 -1.62 -12.71
CA LYS A 99 10.95 -2.46 -13.69
C LYS A 99 10.55 -2.05 -15.06
N THR A 100 9.31 -1.66 -15.18
CA THR A 100 8.83 -1.20 -16.43
C THR A 100 9.61 -0.02 -16.89
N GLY A 101 9.95 0.84 -15.99
CA GLY A 101 10.73 1.97 -16.35
C GLY A 101 12.06 1.59 -16.90
N ILE A 102 12.58 0.51 -16.47
CA ILE A 102 13.84 0.08 -16.91
C ILE A 102 13.84 -0.32 -18.32
N LEU A 103 12.77 -0.82 -18.74
CA LEU A 103 12.69 -1.28 -20.05
C LEU A 103 12.94 -0.23 -21.02
N ASN A 104 12.94 0.85 -20.59
CA ASN A 104 13.15 1.85 -21.49
C ASN A 104 14.35 2.47 -21.49
#